data_35b14f54c5c5000e0f98675aa05369b9
#
_entry.id   35b14f54c5c5000e0f98675aa05369b9
#
_cell.length_a   1.000
_cell.length_b   1.000
_cell.length_c   1.000
_cell.angle_alpha   90.00
_cell.angle_beta   90.00
_cell.angle_gamma   90.00
#
_symmetry.space_group_name_H-M   'P 1'
#
loop_
_entity.id
_entity.type
_entity.pdbx_description
1 polymer ?
#
loop_
_entity_poly.entity_id
_entity_poly.type
_entity_poly.pdbx_seq_one_letter_code
_entity_poly.pdbx_strand_id
1 'polypeptide(L)'
;MNWIREANYKEDMEAVVEPYVAARTEAGTFERIKGQKIYYEAYIADKAKGAIVLSHGFTESVRKFTESVYYMLQAGYNVYAVDHRGHGRSYRPNDNPYVVHAEKFEDYVLDLEYFTREIVKREKKETGPLYLYGHSMGGCIGAWTIETYPDLFKKAVLTSPMLALKFPVPTPIMVAGASIIGMGKGGRRKKEPLSPVNAFTETPDFENSCDSSKCRYLYYFDKRLKDSALQTTSPSVGWGLEAVKACKRAISKEETAKIRIPVLLMQAGNDTMVDNAGQNLFASRVPGCTLAQVPGMKHELYMTDSDVLIPYWEKIFAFLG
;
A
#
# COMPACT_ATOMS: atom_id res chain seq x y z
N MET A 1 1.65 -1.73 24.77
CA MET A 1 1.79 -2.39 23.46
C MET A 1 2.89 -3.42 23.52
N ASN A 2 2.66 -4.63 23.04
CA ASN A 2 3.68 -5.69 22.98
C ASN A 2 4.39 -5.58 21.61
N TRP A 3 5.63 -5.07 21.62
CA TRP A 3 6.44 -4.88 20.43
C TRP A 3 7.26 -6.13 20.12
N ILE A 4 7.24 -6.56 18.87
CA ILE A 4 8.00 -7.72 18.39
C ILE A 4 9.42 -7.28 18.04
N ARG A 5 10.42 -8.03 18.53
CA ARG A 5 11.84 -7.73 18.38
C ARG A 5 12.53 -8.75 17.45
N GLU A 6 13.69 -8.36 16.91
CA GLU A 6 14.45 -9.18 15.95
C GLU A 6 14.94 -10.49 16.54
N ALA A 7 15.29 -10.52 17.84
CA ALA A 7 15.96 -11.67 18.49
C ALA A 7 15.18 -13.00 18.39
N ASN A 8 13.84 -12.94 18.51
CA ASN A 8 12.96 -14.13 18.41
C ASN A 8 11.82 -13.85 17.41
N TYR A 9 12.11 -13.11 16.35
CA TYR A 9 11.08 -12.56 15.49
C TYR A 9 10.14 -13.64 14.91
N LYS A 10 10.70 -14.72 14.36
CA LYS A 10 9.90 -15.79 13.76
C LYS A 10 9.02 -16.49 14.79
N GLU A 11 9.57 -16.84 15.93
CA GLU A 11 8.88 -17.51 17.03
C GLU A 11 7.75 -16.62 17.56
N ASP A 12 8.00 -15.33 17.76
CA ASP A 12 7.00 -14.37 18.23
C ASP A 12 5.90 -14.16 17.20
N MET A 13 6.25 -14.11 15.90
CA MET A 13 5.26 -14.03 14.85
C MET A 13 4.36 -15.28 14.83
N GLU A 14 4.93 -16.49 14.89
CA GLU A 14 4.19 -17.75 14.79
C GLU A 14 3.39 -18.06 16.08
N ALA A 15 3.93 -17.74 17.27
CA ALA A 15 3.30 -18.08 18.54
C ALA A 15 2.35 -16.99 19.07
N VAL A 16 2.56 -15.72 18.74
CA VAL A 16 1.81 -14.59 19.31
C VAL A 16 1.04 -13.83 18.24
N VAL A 17 1.72 -13.30 17.22
CA VAL A 17 1.12 -12.35 16.26
C VAL A 17 0.09 -13.04 15.36
N GLU A 18 0.49 -14.12 14.70
CA GLU A 18 -0.40 -14.82 13.75
C GLU A 18 -1.67 -15.36 14.42
N PRO A 19 -1.59 -16.05 15.58
CA PRO A 19 -2.80 -16.52 16.28
C PRO A 19 -3.69 -15.38 16.76
N TYR A 20 -3.09 -14.28 17.28
CA TYR A 20 -3.83 -13.12 17.75
C TYR A 20 -4.61 -12.45 16.62
N VAL A 21 -3.96 -12.23 15.47
CA VAL A 21 -4.57 -11.62 14.29
C VAL A 21 -5.60 -12.56 13.70
N ALA A 22 -5.29 -13.85 13.51
CA ALA A 22 -6.19 -14.83 12.94
C ALA A 22 -7.50 -14.98 13.72
N ALA A 23 -7.45 -14.95 15.05
CA ALA A 23 -8.64 -15.02 15.91
C ALA A 23 -9.58 -13.81 15.75
N ARG A 24 -9.12 -12.72 15.13
CA ARG A 24 -9.84 -11.45 14.94
C ARG A 24 -10.12 -11.13 13.48
N THR A 25 -9.82 -12.06 12.57
CA THR A 25 -9.92 -11.86 11.13
C THR A 25 -11.23 -12.40 10.58
N GLU A 26 -11.93 -11.56 9.81
CA GLU A 26 -13.00 -11.96 8.90
C GLU A 26 -12.57 -11.63 7.47
N ALA A 27 -12.74 -12.56 6.56
CA ALA A 27 -12.42 -12.35 5.15
C ALA A 27 -13.67 -12.32 4.28
N GLY A 28 -13.63 -11.53 3.21
CA GLY A 28 -14.72 -11.42 2.28
C GLY A 28 -14.29 -10.94 0.89
N THR A 29 -15.26 -10.83 0.01
CA THR A 29 -15.06 -10.24 -1.31
C THR A 29 -16.21 -9.31 -1.66
N PHE A 30 -15.94 -8.30 -2.49
CA PHE A 30 -16.97 -7.46 -3.09
C PHE A 30 -16.73 -7.29 -4.58
N GLU A 31 -17.75 -6.86 -5.31
CA GLU A 31 -17.68 -6.54 -6.72
C GLU A 31 -18.24 -5.14 -6.97
N ARG A 32 -17.39 -4.15 -7.21
CA ARG A 32 -17.82 -2.86 -7.78
C ARG A 32 -18.11 -3.01 -9.28
N ILE A 33 -17.34 -3.84 -9.95
CA ILE A 33 -17.52 -4.20 -11.35
C ILE A 33 -17.87 -5.70 -11.38
N LYS A 34 -18.96 -6.06 -12.05
CA LYS A 34 -19.45 -7.43 -12.17
C LYS A 34 -18.35 -8.37 -12.69
N GLY A 35 -18.12 -9.47 -11.99
CA GLY A 35 -17.11 -10.48 -12.29
C GLY A 35 -15.68 -10.11 -11.85
N GLN A 36 -15.47 -8.94 -11.25
CA GLN A 36 -14.17 -8.50 -10.74
C GLN A 36 -14.19 -8.50 -9.22
N LYS A 37 -14.01 -9.67 -8.61
CA LYS A 37 -14.00 -9.84 -7.16
C LYS A 37 -12.75 -9.21 -6.56
N ILE A 38 -12.96 -8.34 -5.59
CA ILE A 38 -11.92 -7.72 -4.78
C ILE A 38 -11.96 -8.34 -3.39
N TYR A 39 -10.84 -8.92 -2.96
CA TYR A 39 -10.69 -9.55 -1.66
C TYR A 39 -10.37 -8.53 -0.58
N TYR A 40 -10.91 -8.74 0.62
CA TYR A 40 -10.59 -7.93 1.79
C TYR A 40 -10.52 -8.78 3.06
N GLU A 41 -9.85 -8.24 4.06
CA GLU A 41 -9.87 -8.75 5.43
C GLU A 41 -10.30 -7.62 6.39
N ALA A 42 -11.15 -7.97 7.34
CA ALA A 42 -11.56 -7.13 8.45
C ALA A 42 -11.00 -7.73 9.74
N TYR A 43 -10.34 -6.91 10.54
CA TYR A 43 -9.74 -7.28 11.79
C TYR A 43 -10.38 -6.47 12.92
N ILE A 44 -10.99 -7.15 13.85
CA ILE A 44 -11.86 -6.52 14.87
C ILE A 44 -11.15 -6.51 16.22
N ALA A 45 -10.92 -5.31 16.75
CA ALA A 45 -10.37 -5.10 18.07
C ALA A 45 -11.40 -5.37 19.17
N ASP A 46 -10.96 -5.80 20.34
CA ASP A 46 -11.87 -6.08 21.47
C ASP A 46 -12.64 -4.82 21.93
N LYS A 47 -12.01 -3.65 21.85
CA LYS A 47 -12.60 -2.32 22.12
C LYS A 47 -12.06 -1.32 21.13
N ALA A 48 -12.81 -1.05 20.07
CA ALA A 48 -12.39 -0.12 19.03
C ALA A 48 -12.74 1.33 19.41
N LYS A 49 -11.76 2.22 19.26
CA LYS A 49 -11.94 3.69 19.34
C LYS A 49 -12.08 4.34 17.97
N GLY A 50 -11.99 3.56 16.90
CA GLY A 50 -12.09 3.95 15.50
C GLY A 50 -11.57 2.84 14.61
N ALA A 51 -11.51 3.11 13.31
CA ALA A 51 -11.06 2.13 12.35
C ALA A 51 -10.04 2.70 11.36
N ILE A 52 -9.11 1.85 10.89
CA ILE A 52 -8.11 2.15 9.89
C ILE A 52 -8.44 1.37 8.63
N VAL A 53 -8.60 2.06 7.50
CA VAL A 53 -8.64 1.46 6.17
C VAL A 53 -7.21 1.42 5.64
N LEU A 54 -6.71 0.20 5.38
CA LEU A 54 -5.34 -0.05 4.95
C LEU A 54 -5.30 -0.29 3.44
N SER A 55 -4.46 0.47 2.76
CA SER A 55 -4.18 0.42 1.32
C SER A 55 -2.72 0.07 1.10
N HIS A 56 -2.43 -1.15 0.63
CA HIS A 56 -1.08 -1.69 0.47
C HIS A 56 -0.36 -1.17 -0.80
N GLY A 57 0.95 -1.37 -0.88
CA GLY A 57 1.80 -0.98 -1.99
C GLY A 57 1.78 -1.93 -3.18
N PHE A 58 2.59 -1.59 -4.19
CA PHE A 58 2.78 -2.42 -5.39
C PHE A 58 3.48 -3.74 -5.04
N THR A 59 3.05 -4.85 -5.65
CA THR A 59 3.50 -6.24 -5.39
C THR A 59 3.28 -6.75 -3.98
N GLU A 60 2.47 -6.06 -3.18
CA GLU A 60 2.10 -6.44 -1.82
C GLU A 60 0.71 -7.10 -1.76
N SER A 61 0.27 -7.38 -0.55
CA SER A 61 -1.06 -7.86 -0.21
C SER A 61 -1.36 -7.53 1.27
N VAL A 62 -2.60 -7.70 1.68
CA VAL A 62 -3.00 -7.54 3.10
C VAL A 62 -2.15 -8.41 4.04
N ARG A 63 -1.70 -9.58 3.59
CA ARG A 63 -0.91 -10.52 4.39
C ARG A 63 0.50 -10.04 4.72
N LYS A 64 1.04 -9.08 3.99
CA LYS A 64 2.32 -8.47 4.32
C LYS A 64 2.23 -7.61 5.60
N PHE A 65 1.05 -7.09 5.89
CA PHE A 65 0.81 -6.17 7.00
C PHE A 65 0.39 -6.85 8.31
N THR A 66 0.56 -8.18 8.47
CA THR A 66 0.11 -8.93 9.66
C THR A 66 0.67 -8.33 10.95
N GLU A 67 1.97 -8.00 11.03
CA GLU A 67 2.59 -7.36 12.20
C GLU A 67 2.03 -5.93 12.42
N SER A 68 1.85 -5.18 11.35
CA SER A 68 1.25 -3.83 11.40
C SER A 68 -0.19 -3.87 11.92
N VAL A 69 -1.00 -4.84 11.44
CA VAL A 69 -2.37 -5.06 11.92
C VAL A 69 -2.38 -5.41 13.40
N TYR A 70 -1.44 -6.26 13.84
CA TYR A 70 -1.30 -6.59 15.28
C TYR A 70 -1.11 -5.34 16.13
N TYR A 71 -0.25 -4.40 15.72
CA TYR A 71 -0.05 -3.14 16.43
C TYR A 71 -1.28 -2.22 16.38
N MET A 72 -1.94 -2.12 15.23
CA MET A 72 -3.17 -1.33 15.07
C MET A 72 -4.29 -1.85 15.98
N LEU A 73 -4.47 -3.17 16.06
CA LEU A 73 -5.44 -3.81 16.95
C LEU A 73 -5.14 -3.55 18.43
N GLN A 74 -3.86 -3.68 18.84
CA GLN A 74 -3.44 -3.37 20.21
C GLN A 74 -3.61 -1.89 20.57
N ALA A 75 -3.51 -0.99 19.56
CA ALA A 75 -3.77 0.43 19.74
C ALA A 75 -5.26 0.77 19.82
N GLY A 76 -6.15 -0.23 19.68
CA GLY A 76 -7.60 -0.08 19.77
C GLY A 76 -8.25 0.40 18.48
N TYR A 77 -7.74 -0.02 17.31
CA TYR A 77 -8.38 0.25 16.03
C TYR A 77 -8.86 -1.05 15.38
N ASN A 78 -10.09 -1.04 14.85
CA ASN A 78 -10.46 -1.99 13.83
C ASN A 78 -9.60 -1.73 12.58
N VAL A 79 -9.27 -2.77 11.82
CA VAL A 79 -8.53 -2.61 10.57
C VAL A 79 -9.31 -3.26 9.44
N TYR A 80 -9.45 -2.54 8.34
CA TYR A 80 -10.10 -3.01 7.13
C TYR A 80 -9.09 -2.89 5.99
N ALA A 81 -8.64 -4.01 5.46
CA ALA A 81 -7.57 -4.07 4.47
C ALA A 81 -8.07 -4.73 3.19
N VAL A 82 -7.75 -4.16 2.03
CA VAL A 82 -8.15 -4.66 0.71
C VAL A 82 -6.93 -5.11 -0.07
N ASP A 83 -6.98 -6.31 -0.68
CA ASP A 83 -6.04 -6.65 -1.76
C ASP A 83 -6.46 -5.87 -3.01
N HIS A 84 -5.61 -4.96 -3.47
CA HIS A 84 -5.91 -4.20 -4.68
C HIS A 84 -6.01 -5.12 -5.91
N ARG A 85 -6.82 -4.71 -6.92
CA ARG A 85 -6.89 -5.42 -8.20
C ARG A 85 -5.49 -5.75 -8.74
N GLY A 86 -5.30 -6.93 -9.29
CA GLY A 86 -3.99 -7.40 -9.74
C GLY A 86 -3.07 -7.96 -8.64
N HIS A 87 -3.47 -7.90 -7.37
CA HIS A 87 -2.67 -8.32 -6.22
C HIS A 87 -3.41 -9.36 -5.36
N GLY A 88 -2.65 -10.09 -4.58
CA GLY A 88 -3.18 -11.02 -3.59
C GLY A 88 -4.24 -11.94 -4.15
N ARG A 89 -5.39 -12.01 -3.48
CA ARG A 89 -6.55 -12.83 -3.84
C ARG A 89 -7.61 -12.10 -4.65
N SER A 90 -7.32 -10.86 -5.06
CA SER A 90 -8.24 -10.06 -5.87
C SER A 90 -8.16 -10.39 -7.36
N TYR A 91 -9.18 -9.94 -8.09
CA TYR A 91 -9.25 -10.06 -9.55
C TYR A 91 -7.96 -9.62 -10.23
N ARG A 92 -7.49 -10.43 -11.17
CA ARG A 92 -6.28 -10.19 -11.96
C ARG A 92 -6.64 -9.95 -13.42
N PRO A 93 -6.43 -8.74 -13.94
CA PRO A 93 -6.73 -8.42 -15.35
C PRO A 93 -5.67 -8.93 -16.33
N ASN A 94 -4.58 -9.57 -15.86
CA ASN A 94 -3.50 -10.14 -16.68
C ASN A 94 -3.48 -11.66 -16.54
N ASP A 95 -3.27 -12.38 -17.64
CA ASP A 95 -3.16 -13.85 -17.67
C ASP A 95 -1.86 -14.34 -17.01
N ASN A 96 -0.79 -13.52 -17.02
CA ASN A 96 0.41 -13.79 -16.26
C ASN A 96 0.19 -13.39 -14.78
N PRO A 97 0.17 -14.36 -13.83
CA PRO A 97 -0.14 -14.09 -12.43
C PRO A 97 0.92 -13.26 -11.70
N TYR A 98 2.11 -13.16 -12.25
CA TYR A 98 3.20 -12.36 -11.70
C TYR A 98 3.15 -10.89 -12.10
N VAL A 99 2.35 -10.55 -13.13
CA VAL A 99 2.31 -9.21 -13.73
C VAL A 99 1.07 -8.46 -13.32
N VAL A 100 1.25 -7.37 -12.60
CA VAL A 100 0.16 -6.45 -12.25
C VAL A 100 -0.21 -5.59 -13.45
N HIS A 101 -1.50 -5.53 -13.78
CA HIS A 101 -2.05 -4.66 -14.80
C HIS A 101 -3.25 -3.87 -14.27
N ALA A 102 -3.38 -2.64 -14.73
CA ALA A 102 -4.57 -1.83 -14.57
C ALA A 102 -4.83 -1.08 -15.88
N GLU A 103 -6.06 -1.10 -16.36
CA GLU A 103 -6.48 -0.30 -17.51
C GLU A 103 -6.53 1.19 -17.16
N LYS A 104 -6.95 1.51 -15.93
CA LYS A 104 -6.97 2.85 -15.36
C LYS A 104 -6.53 2.80 -13.90
N PHE A 105 -5.65 3.71 -13.50
CA PHE A 105 -5.28 3.82 -12.08
C PHE A 105 -6.48 4.24 -11.21
N GLU A 106 -7.40 5.00 -11.77
CA GLU A 106 -8.63 5.43 -11.10
C GLU A 106 -9.46 4.26 -10.55
N ASP A 107 -9.41 3.07 -11.17
CA ASP A 107 -10.13 1.90 -10.68
C ASP A 107 -9.71 1.47 -9.27
N TYR A 108 -8.44 1.68 -8.88
CA TYR A 108 -7.98 1.46 -7.50
C TYR A 108 -8.66 2.42 -6.52
N VAL A 109 -8.79 3.68 -6.91
CA VAL A 109 -9.41 4.74 -6.09
C VAL A 109 -10.90 4.45 -5.88
N LEU A 110 -11.60 4.10 -6.97
CA LEU A 110 -13.01 3.75 -6.93
C LEU A 110 -13.28 2.46 -6.14
N ASP A 111 -12.38 1.46 -6.21
CA ASP A 111 -12.49 0.24 -5.41
C ASP A 111 -12.30 0.54 -3.91
N LEU A 112 -11.33 1.41 -3.55
CA LEU A 112 -11.09 1.81 -2.17
C LEU A 112 -12.27 2.63 -1.60
N GLU A 113 -12.82 3.54 -2.40
CA GLU A 113 -14.02 4.31 -2.02
C GLU A 113 -15.23 3.41 -1.81
N TYR A 114 -15.51 2.52 -2.77
CA TYR A 114 -16.61 1.55 -2.67
C TYR A 114 -16.43 0.64 -1.44
N PHE A 115 -15.24 0.09 -1.24
CA PHE A 115 -14.90 -0.71 -0.06
C PHE A 115 -15.20 0.05 1.23
N THR A 116 -14.77 1.30 1.32
CA THR A 116 -14.95 2.12 2.51
C THR A 116 -16.41 2.42 2.80
N ARG A 117 -17.22 2.76 1.76
CA ARG A 117 -18.62 3.11 1.94
C ARG A 117 -19.53 1.91 2.11
N GLU A 118 -19.43 0.95 1.18
CA GLU A 118 -20.38 -0.15 1.11
C GLU A 118 -20.01 -1.29 2.05
N ILE A 119 -18.71 -1.60 2.20
CA ILE A 119 -18.30 -2.69 3.08
C ILE A 119 -18.06 -2.18 4.50
N VAL A 120 -17.13 -1.23 4.70
CA VAL A 120 -16.73 -0.80 6.05
C VAL A 120 -17.90 -0.09 6.77
N LYS A 121 -18.45 0.97 6.18
CA LYS A 121 -19.52 1.75 6.85
C LYS A 121 -20.87 1.06 6.84
N ARG A 122 -21.29 0.52 5.72
CA ARG A 122 -22.65 -0.01 5.57
C ARG A 122 -22.76 -1.46 6.02
N GLU A 123 -21.95 -2.37 5.47
CA GLU A 123 -22.07 -3.80 5.76
C GLU A 123 -21.52 -4.15 7.14
N LYS A 124 -20.31 -3.67 7.47
CA LYS A 124 -19.68 -3.88 8.79
C LYS A 124 -20.18 -2.91 9.86
N LYS A 125 -21.01 -1.92 9.49
CA LYS A 125 -21.63 -0.93 10.39
C LYS A 125 -20.61 -0.15 11.23
N GLU A 126 -19.44 0.14 10.65
CA GLU A 126 -18.42 0.94 11.35
C GLU A 126 -18.90 2.39 11.49
N THR A 127 -19.18 2.81 12.70
CA THR A 127 -19.70 4.14 13.04
C THR A 127 -18.67 5.07 13.68
N GLY A 128 -17.53 4.54 14.07
CA GLY A 128 -16.43 5.31 14.64
C GLY A 128 -15.69 6.16 13.60
N PRO A 129 -14.72 6.96 14.04
CA PRO A 129 -13.88 7.73 13.12
C PRO A 129 -13.06 6.80 12.23
N LEU A 130 -13.08 7.06 10.91
CA LEU A 130 -12.29 6.33 9.94
C LEU A 130 -10.99 7.07 9.64
N TYR A 131 -9.91 6.33 9.59
CA TYR A 131 -8.57 6.78 9.24
C TYR A 131 -8.06 6.00 8.04
N LEU A 132 -7.25 6.64 7.20
CA LEU A 132 -6.58 5.99 6.08
C LEU A 132 -5.12 5.74 6.45
N TYR A 133 -4.64 4.52 6.19
CA TYR A 133 -3.22 4.19 6.16
C TYR A 133 -2.88 3.68 4.75
N GLY A 134 -2.04 4.40 4.01
CA GLY A 134 -1.63 4.05 2.65
C GLY A 134 -0.13 3.97 2.51
N HIS A 135 0.38 2.81 2.02
CA HIS A 135 1.80 2.63 1.74
C HIS A 135 2.08 2.65 0.24
N SER A 136 3.11 3.38 -0.19
CA SER A 136 3.63 3.37 -1.57
C SER A 136 2.54 3.61 -2.62
N MET A 137 2.24 2.64 -3.51
CA MET A 137 1.10 2.69 -4.43
C MET A 137 -0.21 2.97 -3.68
N GLY A 138 -0.44 2.29 -2.56
CA GLY A 138 -1.60 2.53 -1.69
C GLY A 138 -1.62 3.95 -1.10
N GLY A 139 -0.46 4.56 -0.90
CA GLY A 139 -0.33 5.97 -0.53
C GLY A 139 -0.74 6.92 -1.66
N CYS A 140 -0.44 6.60 -2.92
CA CYS A 140 -0.93 7.36 -4.09
C CYS A 140 -2.44 7.19 -4.27
N ILE A 141 -2.95 5.96 -4.14
CA ILE A 141 -4.39 5.67 -4.16
C ILE A 141 -5.09 6.46 -3.06
N GLY A 142 -4.52 6.43 -1.84
CA GLY A 142 -5.04 7.17 -0.70
C GLY A 142 -5.05 8.68 -0.89
N ALA A 143 -3.96 9.27 -1.41
CA ALA A 143 -3.89 10.70 -1.74
C ALA A 143 -4.99 11.08 -2.74
N TRP A 144 -5.11 10.34 -3.84
CA TRP A 144 -6.19 10.56 -4.82
C TRP A 144 -7.59 10.37 -4.21
N THR A 145 -7.77 9.41 -3.31
CA THR A 145 -9.06 9.19 -2.64
C THR A 145 -9.46 10.39 -1.78
N ILE A 146 -8.55 10.92 -0.94
CA ILE A 146 -8.87 12.08 -0.08
C ILE A 146 -8.98 13.41 -0.84
N GLU A 147 -8.40 13.50 -2.04
CA GLU A 147 -8.60 14.61 -2.98
C GLU A 147 -10.01 14.60 -3.57
N THR A 148 -10.50 13.40 -3.94
CA THR A 148 -11.79 13.23 -4.61
C THR A 148 -12.95 13.16 -3.61
N TYR A 149 -12.72 12.55 -2.46
CA TYR A 149 -13.70 12.32 -1.40
C TYR A 149 -13.20 12.87 -0.04
N PRO A 150 -13.11 14.20 0.13
CA PRO A 150 -12.44 14.82 1.27
C PRO A 150 -13.06 14.54 2.63
N ASP A 151 -14.33 14.08 2.67
CA ASP A 151 -15.06 13.79 3.89
C ASP A 151 -15.08 12.28 4.23
N LEU A 152 -14.37 11.45 3.46
CA LEU A 152 -14.42 9.99 3.64
C LEU A 152 -13.67 9.54 4.90
N PHE A 153 -12.56 10.19 5.21
CA PHE A 153 -11.70 9.90 6.35
C PHE A 153 -11.52 11.13 7.26
N LYS A 154 -11.21 10.88 8.54
CA LYS A 154 -10.93 11.94 9.51
C LYS A 154 -9.49 12.41 9.47
N LYS A 155 -8.53 11.51 9.23
CA LYS A 155 -7.11 11.76 9.05
C LYS A 155 -6.52 10.71 8.09
N ALA A 156 -5.39 11.01 7.47
CA ALA A 156 -4.66 10.06 6.62
C ALA A 156 -3.18 9.97 7.03
N VAL A 157 -2.67 8.75 7.04
CA VAL A 157 -1.23 8.44 7.14
C VAL A 157 -0.79 7.90 5.79
N LEU A 158 0.15 8.57 5.16
CA LEU A 158 0.74 8.17 3.89
C LEU A 158 2.22 7.84 4.13
N THR A 159 2.60 6.57 3.98
CA THR A 159 3.96 6.12 4.24
C THR A 159 4.67 5.81 2.94
N SER A 160 5.80 6.46 2.70
CA SER A 160 6.56 6.41 1.45
C SER A 160 5.67 6.48 0.21
N PRO A 161 4.66 7.40 0.13
CA PRO A 161 3.65 7.35 -0.92
C PRO A 161 4.27 7.52 -2.31
N MET A 162 3.76 6.75 -3.29
CA MET A 162 4.17 6.80 -4.69
C MET A 162 3.64 8.09 -5.36
N LEU A 163 4.29 9.21 -5.11
CA LEU A 163 3.94 10.53 -5.65
C LEU A 163 4.88 10.99 -6.76
N ALA A 164 6.01 10.33 -6.90
CA ALA A 164 6.89 10.36 -8.05
C ALA A 164 7.69 9.04 -8.08
N LEU A 165 7.91 8.48 -9.26
CA LEU A 165 8.66 7.23 -9.41
C LEU A 165 10.12 7.51 -9.75
N LYS A 166 11.05 6.73 -9.20
CA LYS A 166 12.44 6.70 -9.64
C LYS A 166 12.59 5.76 -10.83
N PHE A 167 13.20 6.26 -11.89
CA PHE A 167 13.55 5.48 -13.06
C PHE A 167 15.05 5.60 -13.35
N PRO A 168 15.68 4.59 -13.95
CA PRO A 168 17.10 4.66 -14.35
C PRO A 168 17.34 5.67 -15.48
N VAL A 169 16.27 6.10 -16.17
CA VAL A 169 16.29 7.14 -17.21
C VAL A 169 15.29 8.24 -16.89
N PRO A 170 15.45 9.47 -17.43
CA PRO A 170 14.48 10.53 -17.18
C PRO A 170 13.04 10.11 -17.52
N THR A 171 12.09 10.44 -16.64
CA THR A 171 10.68 10.05 -16.77
C THR A 171 10.07 10.32 -18.15
N PRO A 172 10.31 11.46 -18.84
CA PRO A 172 9.77 11.69 -20.19
C PRO A 172 10.25 10.65 -21.21
N ILE A 173 11.52 10.22 -21.14
CA ILE A 173 12.09 9.20 -22.03
C ILE A 173 11.45 7.84 -21.76
N MET A 174 11.32 7.48 -20.48
CA MET A 174 10.65 6.25 -20.09
C MET A 174 9.19 6.21 -20.57
N VAL A 175 8.43 7.29 -20.36
CA VAL A 175 7.04 7.39 -20.79
C VAL A 175 6.91 7.31 -22.32
N ALA A 176 7.79 7.97 -23.07
CA ALA A 176 7.80 7.89 -24.53
C ALA A 176 8.07 6.45 -25.02
N GLY A 177 9.10 5.79 -24.47
CA GLY A 177 9.43 4.40 -24.80
C GLY A 177 8.28 3.43 -24.47
N ALA A 178 7.73 3.52 -23.26
CA ALA A 178 6.60 2.70 -22.82
C ALA A 178 5.33 2.95 -23.66
N SER A 179 5.09 4.20 -24.07
CA SER A 179 3.95 4.56 -24.93
C SER A 179 4.09 3.94 -26.32
N ILE A 180 5.28 3.99 -26.91
CA ILE A 180 5.56 3.36 -28.22
C ILE A 180 5.35 1.84 -28.14
N ILE A 181 5.87 1.18 -27.10
CA ILE A 181 5.67 -0.25 -26.86
C ILE A 181 4.17 -0.54 -26.72
N GLY A 182 3.46 0.24 -25.89
CA GLY A 182 2.04 0.06 -25.60
C GLY A 182 1.12 0.24 -26.80
N MET A 183 1.49 1.06 -27.79
CA MET A 183 0.75 1.23 -29.05
C MET A 183 0.90 0.03 -30.02
N GLY A 184 1.94 -0.80 -29.84
CA GLY A 184 2.18 -1.95 -30.71
C GLY A 184 1.03 -2.96 -30.66
N LYS A 185 0.75 -3.63 -31.81
CA LYS A 185 -0.30 -4.66 -31.96
C LYS A 185 -1.70 -4.21 -31.47
N GLY A 186 -2.09 -2.96 -31.76
CA GLY A 186 -3.41 -2.45 -31.39
C GLY A 186 -3.64 -2.34 -29.87
N GLY A 187 -2.60 -1.99 -29.12
CA GLY A 187 -2.68 -1.81 -27.66
C GLY A 187 -2.52 -3.10 -26.84
N ARG A 188 -2.43 -4.28 -27.47
CA ARG A 188 -2.27 -5.57 -26.76
C ARG A 188 -1.00 -5.63 -25.91
N ARG A 189 0.06 -4.91 -26.31
CA ARG A 189 1.32 -4.86 -25.55
C ARG A 189 1.23 -4.12 -24.21
N LYS A 190 0.13 -3.45 -23.92
CA LYS A 190 -0.07 -2.83 -22.60
C LYS A 190 -0.03 -3.84 -21.44
N LYS A 191 -0.42 -5.08 -21.69
CA LYS A 191 -0.40 -6.15 -20.70
C LYS A 191 0.97 -6.85 -20.58
N GLU A 192 1.89 -6.61 -21.50
CA GLU A 192 3.24 -7.17 -21.42
C GLU A 192 3.99 -6.59 -20.21
N PRO A 193 4.88 -7.35 -19.57
CA PRO A 193 5.67 -6.86 -18.44
C PRO A 193 6.58 -5.71 -18.87
N LEU A 194 6.71 -4.70 -18.02
CA LEU A 194 7.62 -3.57 -18.23
C LEU A 194 9.08 -3.96 -17.94
N SER A 195 9.28 -4.98 -17.11
CA SER A 195 10.57 -5.54 -16.71
C SER A 195 10.78 -6.92 -17.35
N PRO A 196 12.01 -7.33 -17.68
CA PRO A 196 12.32 -8.70 -18.07
C PRO A 196 12.08 -9.71 -16.93
N VAL A 197 12.13 -9.27 -15.67
CA VAL A 197 11.81 -10.10 -14.50
C VAL A 197 10.30 -10.14 -14.34
N ASN A 198 9.66 -11.21 -14.77
CA ASN A 198 8.21 -11.38 -14.77
C ASN A 198 7.76 -12.71 -14.14
N ALA A 199 8.61 -13.31 -13.33
CA ALA A 199 8.32 -14.50 -12.54
C ALA A 199 8.86 -14.34 -11.11
N PHE A 200 8.28 -15.06 -10.17
CA PHE A 200 8.76 -15.09 -8.79
C PHE A 200 10.05 -15.90 -8.69
N THR A 201 11.04 -15.38 -7.98
CA THR A 201 12.31 -16.05 -7.73
C THR A 201 12.29 -16.67 -6.33
N GLU A 202 12.57 -17.96 -6.21
CA GLU A 202 12.54 -18.70 -4.93
C GLU A 202 13.78 -18.45 -4.05
N THR A 203 14.74 -17.67 -4.53
CA THR A 203 15.94 -17.29 -3.78
C THR A 203 15.75 -15.89 -3.20
N PRO A 204 15.88 -15.71 -1.87
CA PRO A 204 15.73 -14.41 -1.24
C PRO A 204 16.92 -13.50 -1.59
N ASP A 205 16.62 -12.24 -1.88
CA ASP A 205 17.61 -11.18 -2.18
C ASP A 205 17.33 -9.96 -1.28
N PHE A 206 17.76 -10.05 -0.03
CA PHE A 206 17.55 -8.97 0.94
C PHE A 206 18.33 -7.70 0.59
N GLU A 207 19.51 -7.81 0.04
CA GLU A 207 20.37 -6.65 -0.26
C GLU A 207 19.71 -5.70 -1.26
N ASN A 208 19.02 -6.26 -2.27
CA ASN A 208 18.28 -5.49 -3.27
C ASN A 208 16.81 -5.30 -2.92
N SER A 209 16.35 -5.72 -1.74
CA SER A 209 14.97 -5.52 -1.29
C SER A 209 14.69 -4.09 -0.85
N CYS A 210 13.40 -3.76 -0.71
CA CYS A 210 12.92 -2.49 -0.20
C CYS A 210 12.87 -2.43 1.34
N ASP A 211 13.19 -3.55 2.00
CA ASP A 211 13.13 -3.73 3.45
C ASP A 211 14.44 -3.32 4.12
N SER A 212 14.37 -2.88 5.36
CA SER A 212 15.54 -2.57 6.19
C SER A 212 15.76 -3.60 7.30
N SER A 213 14.80 -4.50 7.58
CA SER A 213 14.93 -5.57 8.55
C SER A 213 15.00 -6.95 7.88
N LYS A 214 16.13 -7.64 8.05
CA LYS A 214 16.36 -8.94 7.42
C LYS A 214 15.43 -10.04 7.93
N CYS A 215 15.13 -10.08 9.23
CA CYS A 215 14.23 -11.08 9.79
C CYS A 215 12.79 -10.91 9.29
N ARG A 216 12.27 -9.67 9.18
CA ARG A 216 10.96 -9.34 8.62
C ARG A 216 10.87 -9.70 7.14
N TYR A 217 11.89 -9.32 6.38
CA TYR A 217 12.01 -9.69 4.97
C TYR A 217 11.94 -11.21 4.76
N LEU A 218 12.79 -11.98 5.45
CA LEU A 218 12.85 -13.44 5.31
C LEU A 218 11.55 -14.12 5.74
N TYR A 219 10.93 -13.65 6.81
CA TYR A 219 9.65 -14.18 7.28
C TYR A 219 8.53 -14.01 6.24
N TYR A 220 8.41 -12.82 5.64
CA TYR A 220 7.43 -12.59 4.57
C TYR A 220 7.81 -13.35 3.29
N PHE A 221 9.08 -13.46 2.97
CA PHE A 221 9.55 -14.24 1.84
C PHE A 221 9.15 -15.71 1.95
N ASP A 222 9.28 -16.32 3.14
CA ASP A 222 8.82 -17.69 3.42
C ASP A 222 7.31 -17.85 3.21
N LYS A 223 6.50 -16.83 3.49
CA LYS A 223 5.06 -16.84 3.17
C LYS A 223 4.83 -16.81 1.66
N ARG A 224 5.59 -16.02 0.93
CA ARG A 224 5.48 -15.96 -0.54
C ARG A 224 5.85 -17.28 -1.20
N LEU A 225 6.83 -18.01 -0.68
CA LEU A 225 7.19 -19.36 -1.16
C LEU A 225 6.01 -20.35 -1.05
N LYS A 226 5.20 -20.22 -0.02
CA LYS A 226 4.09 -21.13 0.29
C LYS A 226 2.75 -20.75 -0.35
N ASP A 227 2.59 -19.49 -0.81
CA ASP A 227 1.33 -18.97 -1.32
C ASP A 227 1.54 -18.19 -2.62
N SER A 228 1.17 -18.82 -3.75
CA SER A 228 1.31 -18.22 -5.08
C SER A 228 0.51 -16.93 -5.27
N ALA A 229 -0.55 -16.71 -4.49
CA ALA A 229 -1.30 -15.45 -4.52
C ALA A 229 -0.44 -14.24 -4.13
N LEU A 230 0.64 -14.44 -3.37
CA LEU A 230 1.54 -13.39 -2.89
C LEU A 230 2.76 -13.14 -3.82
N GLN A 231 2.82 -13.82 -4.98
CA GLN A 231 4.01 -13.85 -5.84
C GLN A 231 4.00 -12.84 -6.99
N THR A 232 3.25 -11.73 -6.87
CA THR A 232 3.37 -10.62 -7.83
C THR A 232 4.76 -10.00 -7.82
N THR A 233 5.28 -9.65 -9.00
CA THR A 233 6.67 -9.17 -9.12
C THR A 233 6.86 -7.98 -10.05
N SER A 234 6.04 -7.84 -11.10
CA SER A 234 6.34 -6.91 -12.18
C SER A 234 5.13 -6.06 -12.58
N PRO A 235 5.33 -4.79 -12.94
CA PRO A 235 4.29 -4.00 -13.57
C PRO A 235 4.17 -4.35 -15.07
N SER A 236 2.97 -4.26 -15.60
CA SER A 236 2.78 -4.19 -17.05
C SER A 236 3.13 -2.79 -17.58
N VAL A 237 3.37 -2.69 -18.88
CA VAL A 237 3.56 -1.40 -19.56
C VAL A 237 2.39 -0.45 -19.30
N GLY A 238 1.15 -0.96 -19.37
CA GLY A 238 -0.06 -0.17 -19.09
C GLY A 238 -0.10 0.35 -17.67
N TRP A 239 0.19 -0.50 -16.68
CA TRP A 239 0.25 -0.09 -15.29
C TRP A 239 1.29 1.01 -15.05
N GLY A 240 2.50 0.86 -15.62
CA GLY A 240 3.56 1.87 -15.48
C GLY A 240 3.17 3.24 -16.03
N LEU A 241 2.51 3.29 -17.19
CA LEU A 241 1.99 4.53 -17.77
C LEU A 241 0.91 5.17 -16.89
N GLU A 242 -0.02 4.38 -16.38
CA GLU A 242 -1.08 4.86 -15.50
C GLU A 242 -0.54 5.33 -14.15
N ALA A 243 0.46 4.65 -13.58
CA ALA A 243 1.13 5.06 -12.34
C ALA A 243 1.80 6.45 -12.46
N VAL A 244 2.49 6.72 -13.58
CA VAL A 244 3.09 8.05 -13.82
C VAL A 244 2.02 9.14 -13.92
N LYS A 245 0.89 8.87 -14.60
CA LYS A 245 -0.24 9.81 -14.67
C LYS A 245 -0.83 10.08 -13.28
N ALA A 246 -1.01 9.01 -12.48
CA ALA A 246 -1.53 9.11 -11.13
C ALA A 246 -0.62 9.94 -10.22
N CYS A 247 0.70 9.71 -10.25
CA CYS A 247 1.66 10.52 -9.51
C CYS A 247 1.56 12.01 -9.87
N LYS A 248 1.54 12.34 -11.16
CA LYS A 248 1.43 13.73 -11.62
C LYS A 248 0.13 14.39 -11.16
N ARG A 249 -0.99 13.66 -11.22
CA ARG A 249 -2.28 14.13 -10.75
C ARG A 249 -2.26 14.41 -9.26
N ALA A 250 -1.86 13.42 -8.46
CA ALA A 250 -1.89 13.50 -7.00
C ALA A 250 -1.02 14.63 -6.39
N ILE A 251 -0.02 15.13 -7.13
CA ILE A 251 0.79 16.26 -6.68
C ILE A 251 0.39 17.59 -7.34
N SER A 252 -0.65 17.62 -8.17
CA SER A 252 -1.06 18.87 -8.82
C SER A 252 -1.63 19.87 -7.81
N LYS A 253 -1.48 21.17 -8.08
CA LYS A 253 -2.02 22.22 -7.18
C LYS A 253 -3.53 22.16 -7.06
N GLU A 254 -4.21 21.80 -8.15
CA GLU A 254 -5.65 21.70 -8.21
C GLU A 254 -6.17 20.59 -7.31
N GLU A 255 -5.55 19.40 -7.37
CA GLU A 255 -6.00 18.23 -6.62
C GLU A 255 -5.63 18.34 -5.14
N THR A 256 -4.38 18.69 -4.83
CA THR A 256 -3.92 18.85 -3.43
C THR A 256 -4.71 19.90 -2.66
N ALA A 257 -5.22 20.95 -3.31
CA ALA A 257 -6.05 21.98 -2.69
C ALA A 257 -7.43 21.46 -2.23
N LYS A 258 -7.88 20.30 -2.69
CA LYS A 258 -9.16 19.68 -2.29
C LYS A 258 -9.06 18.93 -0.96
N ILE A 259 -7.85 18.61 -0.48
CA ILE A 259 -7.63 17.88 0.77
C ILE A 259 -7.97 18.77 1.95
N ARG A 260 -8.89 18.31 2.80
CA ARG A 260 -9.42 19.07 3.95
C ARG A 260 -9.05 18.43 5.30
N ILE A 261 -8.49 17.25 5.30
CA ILE A 261 -8.17 16.48 6.50
C ILE A 261 -6.68 16.57 6.85
N PRO A 262 -6.28 16.43 8.12
CA PRO A 262 -4.88 16.32 8.48
C PRO A 262 -4.23 15.10 7.82
N VAL A 263 -3.01 15.29 7.29
CA VAL A 263 -2.22 14.22 6.67
C VAL A 263 -0.88 14.11 7.38
N LEU A 264 -0.50 12.91 7.80
CA LEU A 264 0.86 12.57 8.21
C LEU A 264 1.55 11.85 7.06
N LEU A 265 2.58 12.45 6.47
CA LEU A 265 3.41 11.84 5.44
C LEU A 265 4.73 11.37 6.07
N MET A 266 4.91 10.05 6.14
CA MET A 266 6.14 9.41 6.61
C MET A 266 7.04 9.14 5.41
N GLN A 267 8.23 9.74 5.38
CA GLN A 267 9.15 9.70 4.23
C GLN A 267 10.40 8.88 4.54
N ALA A 268 10.68 7.87 3.74
CA ALA A 268 11.93 7.12 3.82
C ALA A 268 13.11 7.95 3.29
N GLY A 269 14.16 8.09 4.09
CA GLY A 269 15.31 8.94 3.75
C GLY A 269 16.21 8.36 2.64
N ASN A 270 16.26 7.03 2.52
CA ASN A 270 17.04 6.31 1.51
C ASN A 270 16.12 5.48 0.58
N ASP A 271 15.01 6.06 0.17
CA ASP A 271 14.06 5.40 -0.72
C ASP A 271 14.66 5.17 -2.11
N THR A 272 14.59 3.93 -2.62
CA THR A 272 15.10 3.55 -3.94
C THR A 272 13.99 3.40 -4.98
N MET A 273 12.73 3.39 -4.57
CA MET A 273 11.56 3.13 -5.42
C MET A 273 10.86 4.41 -5.86
N VAL A 274 10.69 5.35 -4.92
CA VAL A 274 9.98 6.61 -5.16
C VAL A 274 10.91 7.81 -4.95
N ASP A 275 10.62 8.88 -5.68
CA ASP A 275 11.38 10.12 -5.55
C ASP A 275 10.77 11.00 -4.45
N ASN A 276 11.55 11.30 -3.43
CA ASN A 276 11.17 12.15 -2.32
C ASN A 276 10.77 13.58 -2.76
N ALA A 277 11.20 14.04 -3.94
CA ALA A 277 10.78 15.33 -4.49
C ALA A 277 9.27 15.42 -4.68
N GLY A 278 8.61 14.33 -5.14
CA GLY A 278 7.16 14.27 -5.26
C GLY A 278 6.45 14.37 -3.90
N GLN A 279 6.98 13.69 -2.88
CA GLN A 279 6.46 13.74 -1.51
C GLN A 279 6.63 15.13 -0.88
N ASN A 280 7.79 15.76 -1.07
CA ASN A 280 8.06 17.11 -0.59
C ASN A 280 7.10 18.12 -1.24
N LEU A 281 6.88 17.96 -2.56
CA LEU A 281 5.96 18.83 -3.30
C LEU A 281 4.51 18.65 -2.83
N PHE A 282 4.06 17.43 -2.61
CA PHE A 282 2.74 17.14 -2.03
C PHE A 282 2.59 17.78 -0.65
N ALA A 283 3.56 17.54 0.25
CA ALA A 283 3.52 18.07 1.61
C ALA A 283 3.50 19.60 1.64
N SER A 284 4.21 20.27 0.72
CA SER A 284 4.21 21.73 0.61
C SER A 284 2.90 22.33 0.07
N ARG A 285 2.06 21.51 -0.60
CA ARG A 285 0.81 21.93 -1.24
C ARG A 285 -0.44 21.60 -0.43
N VAL A 286 -0.36 20.58 0.43
CA VAL A 286 -1.51 20.12 1.23
C VAL A 286 -1.57 20.87 2.55
N PRO A 287 -2.62 21.67 2.79
CA PRO A 287 -2.80 22.35 4.08
C PRO A 287 -2.93 21.33 5.21
N GLY A 288 -2.15 21.51 6.30
CA GLY A 288 -2.18 20.58 7.44
C GLY A 288 -1.46 19.24 7.21
N CYS A 289 -0.63 19.14 6.17
CA CYS A 289 0.27 18.00 5.99
C CYS A 289 1.51 18.15 6.89
N THR A 290 1.76 17.13 7.71
CA THR A 290 2.99 16.99 8.49
C THR A 290 3.91 16.01 7.78
N LEU A 291 5.06 16.49 7.28
CA LEU A 291 6.12 15.65 6.73
C LEU A 291 7.05 15.18 7.85
N ALA A 292 7.17 13.86 8.02
CA ALA A 292 8.06 13.23 8.98
C ALA A 292 9.07 12.34 8.26
N GLN A 293 10.32 12.75 8.24
CA GLN A 293 11.40 11.96 7.63
C GLN A 293 11.90 10.88 8.58
N VAL A 294 12.23 9.72 8.02
CA VAL A 294 12.89 8.60 8.70
C VAL A 294 14.24 8.38 8.02
N PRO A 295 15.31 9.03 8.52
CA PRO A 295 16.62 9.04 7.86
C PRO A 295 17.21 7.64 7.69
N GLY A 296 17.90 7.41 6.58
CA GLY A 296 18.65 6.17 6.31
C GLY A 296 17.80 4.94 5.96
N MET A 297 16.49 4.99 6.14
CA MET A 297 15.62 3.83 5.92
C MET A 297 15.26 3.67 4.44
N LYS A 298 15.15 2.41 4.00
CA LYS A 298 14.64 2.00 2.69
C LYS A 298 13.12 2.23 2.62
N HIS A 299 12.54 1.96 1.48
CA HIS A 299 11.15 2.28 1.11
C HIS A 299 10.09 1.79 2.11
N GLU A 300 10.22 0.57 2.64
CA GLU A 300 9.20 -0.08 3.46
C GLU A 300 9.43 0.21 4.96
N LEU A 301 8.98 1.39 5.42
CA LEU A 301 9.18 1.86 6.79
C LEU A 301 8.56 0.95 7.86
N TYR A 302 7.53 0.20 7.53
CA TYR A 302 6.90 -0.79 8.42
C TYR A 302 7.64 -2.14 8.46
N MET A 303 8.72 -2.30 7.69
CA MET A 303 9.60 -3.47 7.63
C MET A 303 11.04 -3.10 8.03
N THR A 304 11.16 -2.19 9.00
CA THR A 304 12.45 -1.77 9.58
C THR A 304 12.72 -2.49 10.90
N ASP A 305 13.94 -2.39 11.42
CA ASP A 305 14.26 -2.91 12.74
C ASP A 305 13.54 -2.13 13.85
N SER A 306 13.35 -2.76 15.00
CA SER A 306 12.50 -2.30 16.09
C SER A 306 12.86 -0.92 16.62
N ASP A 307 14.13 -0.54 16.57
CA ASP A 307 14.60 0.78 17.04
C ASP A 307 14.06 1.92 16.18
N VAL A 308 13.70 1.63 14.93
CA VAL A 308 13.04 2.58 14.01
C VAL A 308 11.53 2.32 13.94
N LEU A 309 11.12 1.05 13.93
CA LEU A 309 9.73 0.62 13.79
C LEU A 309 8.86 1.12 14.96
N ILE A 310 9.38 1.04 16.20
CA ILE A 310 8.62 1.46 17.39
C ILE A 310 8.34 2.97 17.34
N PRO A 311 9.31 3.87 17.21
CA PRO A 311 9.06 5.31 17.06
C PRO A 311 8.17 5.65 15.86
N TYR A 312 8.28 4.89 14.76
CA TYR A 312 7.42 5.04 13.59
C TYR A 312 5.94 4.83 13.95
N TRP A 313 5.59 3.70 14.60
CA TRP A 313 4.22 3.42 15.02
C TRP A 313 3.73 4.34 16.13
N GLU A 314 4.58 4.68 17.11
CA GLU A 314 4.24 5.64 18.18
C GLU A 314 3.85 7.00 17.58
N LYS A 315 4.59 7.50 16.58
CA LYS A 315 4.26 8.75 15.88
C LYS A 315 2.92 8.64 15.15
N ILE A 316 2.64 7.53 14.50
CA ILE A 316 1.37 7.29 13.79
C ILE A 316 0.21 7.27 14.80
N PHE A 317 0.33 6.51 15.89
CA PHE A 317 -0.74 6.42 16.89
C PHE A 317 -0.95 7.75 17.63
N ALA A 318 0.10 8.50 17.93
CA ALA A 318 -0.01 9.84 18.49
C ALA A 318 -0.74 10.82 17.51
N PHE A 319 -0.50 10.69 16.21
CA PHE A 319 -1.20 11.48 15.21
C PHE A 319 -2.67 11.08 15.09
N LEU A 320 -3.01 9.80 15.14
CA LEU A 320 -4.39 9.34 15.02
C LEU A 320 -5.24 9.70 16.25
N GLY A 321 -4.70 9.55 17.46
CA GLY A 321 -5.33 9.88 18.75
C GLY A 321 -5.76 8.68 19.57
#